data_3a4de8eb0e7377ac02e23461df34d4da
#
_entry.id   3a4de8eb0e7377ac02e23461df34d4da
#
_cell.length_a   1.000
_cell.length_b   1.000
_cell.length_c   1.000
_cell.angle_alpha   90.00
_cell.angle_beta   90.00
_cell.angle_gamma   90.00
#
_symmetry.space_group_name_H-M   'P 1'
#
loop_
_entity.id
_entity.type
_entity.pdbx_description
1 polymer ?
#
loop_
_entity_poly.entity_id
_entity_poly.type
_entity_poly.pdbx_seq_one_letter_code
_entity_poly.pdbx_strand_id
1 'polypeptide(L)'
;GGFGASYLARSVGQKKAREIWFLCDQYNAQQALDMGLVNTVVPLDELEDTFIEWAKKIQEKSPMAIRMLKASFNAELDGQAGIQELAGNSTLLYYLSDEAKEGRDAFVEKRKPDFSKYPKFP
;
A
#
# COMPACT_ATOMS: atom_id res chain seq x y z
N GLY A 1 10.06 -19.84 -6.04
CA GLY A 1 10.14 -19.48 -4.66
C GLY A 1 10.58 -18.06 -4.32
N GLY A 2 11.15 -17.28 -5.26
CA GLY A 2 11.80 -16.01 -4.92
C GLY A 2 10.88 -15.01 -4.21
N PHE A 3 9.80 -14.59 -4.83
CA PHE A 3 8.84 -13.69 -4.18
C PHE A 3 8.19 -14.29 -2.95
N GLY A 4 7.75 -15.56 -3.01
CA GLY A 4 7.11 -16.23 -1.88
C GLY A 4 7.98 -16.24 -0.63
N ALA A 5 9.26 -16.57 -0.75
CA ALA A 5 10.18 -16.58 0.38
C ALA A 5 10.43 -15.17 0.95
N SER A 6 10.59 -14.18 0.08
CA SER A 6 10.83 -12.78 0.48
C SER A 6 9.63 -12.18 1.21
N TYR A 7 8.42 -12.33 0.67
CA TYR A 7 7.20 -11.82 1.30
C TYR A 7 6.84 -12.56 2.59
N LEU A 8 7.02 -13.89 2.62
CA LEU A 8 6.80 -14.66 3.83
C LEU A 8 7.70 -14.18 4.98
N ALA A 9 8.99 -13.94 4.69
CA ALA A 9 9.94 -13.46 5.69
C ALA A 9 9.58 -12.09 6.28
N ARG A 10 8.87 -11.25 5.53
CA ARG A 10 8.35 -9.96 6.02
C ARG A 10 7.11 -10.11 6.88
N SER A 11 6.28 -11.11 6.60
CA SER A 11 5.05 -11.36 7.36
C SER A 11 5.33 -12.05 8.70
N VAL A 12 6.11 -13.14 8.68
CA VAL A 12 6.33 -14.00 9.87
C VAL A 12 7.73 -13.86 10.48
N GLY A 13 8.58 -13.04 9.90
CA GLY A 13 9.97 -12.87 10.29
C GLY A 13 10.91 -13.91 9.67
N GLN A 14 12.20 -13.56 9.60
CA GLN A 14 13.24 -14.34 8.91
C GLN A 14 13.40 -15.77 9.42
N LYS A 15 13.33 -15.95 10.74
CA LYS A 15 13.53 -17.27 11.35
C LYS A 15 12.39 -18.23 11.03
N LYS A 16 11.16 -17.78 11.23
CA LYS A 16 9.96 -18.59 10.98
C LYS A 16 9.79 -18.89 9.48
N ALA A 17 10.07 -17.92 8.61
CA ALA A 17 10.04 -18.16 7.17
C ALA A 17 11.03 -19.24 6.72
N ARG A 18 12.25 -19.25 7.27
CA ARG A 18 13.24 -20.30 6.97
C ARG A 18 12.81 -21.67 7.51
N GLU A 19 12.27 -21.72 8.72
CA GLU A 19 11.70 -22.94 9.28
C GLU A 19 10.64 -23.53 8.35
N ILE A 20 9.65 -22.72 7.94
CA ILE A 20 8.58 -23.13 7.01
C ILE A 20 9.16 -23.67 5.70
N TRP A 21 10.09 -22.93 5.07
CA TRP A 21 10.65 -23.30 3.78
C TRP A 21 11.64 -24.48 3.82
N PHE A 22 12.39 -24.61 4.92
CA PHE A 22 13.44 -25.64 5.02
C PHE A 22 12.93 -26.97 5.55
N LEU A 23 11.99 -26.94 6.49
CA LEU A 23 11.43 -28.14 7.08
C LEU A 23 10.20 -28.65 6.34
N CYS A 24 9.49 -27.75 5.61
CA CYS A 24 8.25 -28.08 4.88
C CYS A 24 7.13 -28.64 5.79
N ASP A 25 7.15 -28.27 7.06
CA ASP A 25 6.12 -28.66 8.01
C ASP A 25 4.77 -28.02 7.68
N GLN A 26 3.68 -28.69 8.03
CA GLN A 26 2.33 -28.16 7.88
C GLN A 26 1.90 -27.45 9.15
N TYR A 27 1.23 -26.31 8.98
CA TYR A 27 0.72 -25.50 10.07
C TYR A 27 -0.80 -25.40 9.98
N ASN A 28 -1.47 -25.51 11.12
CA ASN A 28 -2.92 -25.27 11.19
C ASN A 28 -3.24 -23.76 11.21
N ALA A 29 -4.54 -23.44 11.13
CA ALA A 29 -5.00 -22.05 11.08
C ALA A 29 -4.61 -21.24 12.33
N GLN A 30 -4.67 -21.85 13.53
CA GLN A 30 -4.29 -21.17 14.77
C GLN A 30 -2.79 -20.86 14.80
N GLN A 31 -1.95 -21.78 14.38
CA GLN A 31 -0.50 -21.56 14.28
C GLN A 31 -0.19 -20.47 13.25
N ALA A 32 -0.94 -20.40 12.13
CA ALA A 32 -0.81 -19.34 11.16
C ALA A 32 -1.18 -17.96 11.74
N LEU A 33 -2.21 -17.89 12.59
CA LEU A 33 -2.57 -16.68 13.33
C LEU A 33 -1.47 -16.28 14.31
N ASP A 34 -1.00 -17.22 15.12
CA ASP A 34 0.00 -16.97 16.16
C ASP A 34 1.33 -16.45 15.60
N MET A 35 1.71 -16.90 14.40
CA MET A 35 2.91 -16.41 13.72
C MET A 35 2.71 -15.13 12.87
N GLY A 36 1.50 -14.61 12.80
CA GLY A 36 1.18 -13.40 12.02
C GLY A 36 1.07 -13.61 10.51
N LEU A 37 0.88 -14.87 10.07
CA LEU A 37 0.70 -15.18 8.65
C LEU A 37 -0.71 -14.81 8.16
N VAL A 38 -1.71 -14.92 9.02
CA VAL A 38 -3.09 -14.51 8.76
C VAL A 38 -3.58 -13.55 9.85
N ASN A 39 -4.54 -12.70 9.52
CA ASN A 39 -5.03 -11.65 10.42
C ASN A 39 -6.13 -12.13 11.37
N THR A 40 -6.86 -13.18 10.99
CA THR A 40 -7.91 -13.78 11.80
C THR A 40 -8.18 -15.21 11.35
N VAL A 41 -8.80 -15.98 12.22
CA VAL A 41 -9.30 -17.34 11.98
C VAL A 41 -10.74 -17.40 12.42
N VAL A 42 -11.61 -17.89 11.57
CA VAL A 42 -13.04 -18.06 11.83
C VAL A 42 -13.50 -19.44 11.33
N PRO A 43 -14.64 -19.98 11.79
CA PRO A 43 -15.27 -21.15 11.19
C PRO A 43 -15.48 -20.97 9.68
N LEU A 44 -15.43 -22.08 8.93
CA LEU A 44 -15.51 -22.02 7.47
C LEU A 44 -16.80 -21.38 6.95
N ASP A 45 -17.90 -21.64 7.62
CA ASP A 45 -19.22 -21.08 7.31
C ASP A 45 -19.37 -19.58 7.62
N GLU A 46 -18.48 -19.02 8.45
CA GLU A 46 -18.44 -17.58 8.77
C GLU A 46 -17.41 -16.80 7.91
N LEU A 47 -16.60 -17.50 7.10
CA LEU A 47 -15.47 -16.88 6.40
C LEU A 47 -15.91 -15.77 5.43
N GLU A 48 -16.95 -16.03 4.64
CA GLU A 48 -17.45 -15.07 3.64
C GLU A 48 -18.04 -13.84 4.31
N ASP A 49 -18.86 -14.02 5.35
CA ASP A 49 -19.47 -12.93 6.09
C ASP A 49 -18.42 -12.03 6.77
N THR A 50 -17.41 -12.65 7.38
CA THR A 50 -16.28 -11.93 7.98
C THR A 50 -15.51 -11.11 6.93
N PHE A 51 -15.24 -11.70 5.76
CA PHE A 51 -14.61 -11.00 4.65
C PHE A 51 -15.43 -9.80 4.17
N ILE A 52 -16.73 -9.97 3.99
CA ILE A 52 -17.65 -8.90 3.57
C ILE A 52 -17.68 -7.77 4.62
N GLU A 53 -17.70 -8.11 5.90
CA GLU A 53 -17.66 -7.13 6.98
C GLU A 53 -16.38 -6.28 6.94
N TRP A 54 -15.22 -6.93 6.75
CA TRP A 54 -13.94 -6.22 6.62
C TRP A 54 -13.90 -5.33 5.36
N ALA A 55 -14.42 -5.82 4.24
CA ALA A 55 -14.51 -5.05 3.01
C ALA A 55 -15.38 -3.79 3.21
N LYS A 56 -16.51 -3.89 3.91
CA LYS A 56 -17.36 -2.73 4.26
C LYS A 56 -16.61 -1.73 5.13
N LYS A 57 -15.89 -2.19 6.16
CA LYS A 57 -15.06 -1.32 7.01
C LYS A 57 -13.98 -0.56 6.21
N ILE A 58 -13.38 -1.21 5.21
CA ILE A 58 -12.42 -0.55 4.31
C ILE A 58 -13.12 0.49 3.43
N GLN A 59 -14.30 0.18 2.90
CA GLN A 59 -15.08 1.10 2.06
C GLN A 59 -15.53 2.37 2.79
N GLU A 60 -15.63 2.35 4.11
CA GLU A 60 -15.91 3.53 4.94
C GLU A 60 -14.72 4.50 5.04
N LYS A 61 -13.53 4.09 4.62
CA LYS A 61 -12.34 4.91 4.71
C LYS A 61 -12.13 5.72 3.43
N SER A 62 -11.34 6.78 3.51
CA SER A 62 -11.00 7.58 2.32
C SER A 62 -10.33 6.73 1.24
N PRO A 63 -10.90 6.63 0.03
CA PRO A 63 -10.30 5.87 -1.06
C PRO A 63 -8.90 6.35 -1.42
N MET A 64 -8.67 7.66 -1.36
CA MET A 64 -7.36 8.26 -1.62
C MET A 64 -6.34 7.84 -0.56
N ALA A 65 -6.72 7.87 0.72
CA ALA A 65 -5.83 7.44 1.80
C ALA A 65 -5.45 5.97 1.66
N ILE A 66 -6.41 5.08 1.37
CA ILE A 66 -6.15 3.66 1.13
C ILE A 66 -5.21 3.46 -0.05
N ARG A 67 -5.42 4.18 -1.16
CA ARG A 67 -4.57 4.11 -2.35
C ARG A 67 -3.13 4.52 -2.04
N MET A 68 -2.94 5.64 -1.34
CA MET A 68 -1.60 6.12 -0.97
C MET A 68 -0.90 5.19 0.00
N LEU A 69 -1.61 4.65 1.00
CA LEU A 69 -1.07 3.66 1.93
C LEU A 69 -0.64 2.38 1.20
N LYS A 70 -1.47 1.87 0.27
CA LYS A 70 -1.12 0.69 -0.52
C LYS A 70 0.15 0.90 -1.34
N ALA A 71 0.26 2.03 -2.03
CA ALA A 71 1.46 2.39 -2.77
C ALA A 71 2.69 2.52 -1.86
N SER A 72 2.53 3.11 -0.67
CA SER A 72 3.60 3.28 0.31
C SER A 72 4.11 1.94 0.87
N PHE A 73 3.21 1.00 1.19
CA PHE A 73 3.60 -0.34 1.64
C PHE A 73 4.39 -1.12 0.60
N ASN A 74 4.10 -0.90 -0.68
CA ASN A 74 4.74 -1.62 -1.77
C ASN A 74 6.01 -0.93 -2.30
N ALA A 75 6.19 0.38 -2.07
CA ALA A 75 7.26 1.17 -2.65
C ALA A 75 8.66 0.60 -2.39
N GLU A 76 8.93 0.18 -1.16
CA GLU A 76 10.21 -0.43 -0.79
C GLU A 76 10.39 -1.82 -1.40
N LEU A 77 9.30 -2.59 -1.49
CA LEU A 77 9.31 -4.00 -1.88
C LEU A 77 9.51 -4.18 -3.39
N ASP A 78 8.92 -3.29 -4.17
CA ASP A 78 8.88 -3.36 -5.63
C ASP A 78 10.01 -2.54 -6.29
N GLY A 79 10.93 -2.02 -5.48
CA GLY A 79 12.10 -1.28 -5.96
C GLY A 79 11.71 -0.08 -6.84
N GLN A 80 12.32 0.06 -8.01
CA GLN A 80 12.04 1.18 -8.92
C GLN A 80 10.57 1.23 -9.37
N ALA A 81 9.92 0.08 -9.56
CA ALA A 81 8.51 0.03 -9.93
C ALA A 81 7.61 0.57 -8.80
N GLY A 82 7.89 0.22 -7.55
CA GLY A 82 7.17 0.74 -6.39
C GLY A 82 7.36 2.24 -6.20
N ILE A 83 8.58 2.74 -6.37
CA ILE A 83 8.86 4.18 -6.34
C ILE A 83 8.12 4.90 -7.46
N GLN A 84 8.09 4.33 -8.67
CA GLN A 84 7.37 4.90 -9.81
C GLN A 84 5.86 4.98 -9.55
N GLU A 85 5.26 3.95 -8.94
CA GLU A 85 3.84 3.97 -8.59
C GLU A 85 3.54 5.05 -7.54
N LEU A 86 4.35 5.15 -6.48
CA LEU A 86 4.20 6.18 -5.46
C LEU A 86 4.37 7.59 -6.04
N ALA A 87 5.39 7.80 -6.85
CA ALA A 87 5.65 9.06 -7.53
C ALA A 87 4.51 9.43 -8.50
N GLY A 88 3.98 8.45 -9.26
CA GLY A 88 2.84 8.64 -10.15
C GLY A 88 1.58 9.08 -9.41
N ASN A 89 1.27 8.47 -8.27
CA ASN A 89 0.16 8.88 -7.42
C ASN A 89 0.36 10.30 -6.86
N SER A 90 1.57 10.64 -6.43
CA SER A 90 1.90 11.99 -5.93
C SER A 90 1.79 13.04 -7.05
N THR A 91 2.26 12.72 -8.25
CA THR A 91 2.14 13.57 -9.43
C THR A 91 0.67 13.82 -9.79
N LEU A 92 -0.18 12.79 -9.72
CA LEU A 92 -1.62 12.95 -9.95
C LEU A 92 -2.25 13.93 -8.95
N LEU A 93 -1.91 13.80 -7.67
CA LEU A 93 -2.38 14.73 -6.63
C LEU A 93 -1.91 16.17 -6.91
N TYR A 94 -0.65 16.34 -7.35
CA TYR A 94 -0.13 17.65 -7.74
C TYR A 94 -0.94 18.24 -8.89
N TYR A 95 -1.20 17.49 -9.97
CA TYR A 95 -1.98 17.98 -11.11
C TYR A 95 -3.42 18.37 -10.78
N LEU A 96 -3.99 17.86 -9.70
CA LEU A 96 -5.31 18.25 -9.21
C LEU A 96 -5.28 19.54 -8.36
N SER A 97 -4.09 20.05 -8.01
CA SER A 97 -3.92 21.24 -7.17
C SER A 97 -4.08 22.54 -7.98
N ASP A 98 -4.38 23.62 -7.27
CA ASP A 98 -4.42 24.97 -7.87
C ASP A 98 -3.03 25.47 -8.25
N GLU A 99 -1.99 25.00 -7.56
CA GLU A 99 -0.60 25.29 -7.90
C GLU A 99 -0.21 24.75 -9.27
N ALA A 100 -0.61 23.53 -9.60
CA ALA A 100 -0.38 22.97 -10.93
C ALA A 100 -1.18 23.71 -12.03
N LYS A 101 -2.40 24.15 -11.72
CA LYS A 101 -3.20 24.98 -12.64
C LYS A 101 -2.51 26.31 -12.94
N GLU A 102 -1.98 26.98 -11.91
CA GLU A 102 -1.20 28.21 -12.10
C GLU A 102 -0.01 27.98 -13.05
N GLY A 103 0.75 26.91 -12.84
CA GLY A 103 1.89 26.58 -13.72
C GLY A 103 1.47 26.35 -15.16
N ARG A 104 0.38 25.60 -15.37
CA ARG A 104 -0.19 25.35 -16.70
C ARG A 104 -0.68 26.62 -17.37
N ASP A 105 -1.49 27.41 -16.67
CA ASP A 105 -2.14 28.60 -17.21
C ASP A 105 -1.10 29.68 -17.54
N ALA A 106 -0.11 29.87 -16.67
CA ALA A 106 1.02 30.76 -16.95
C ALA A 106 1.78 30.39 -18.23
N PHE A 107 2.00 29.05 -18.43
CA PHE A 107 2.65 28.57 -19.65
C PHE A 107 1.82 28.85 -20.90
N VAL A 108 0.51 28.58 -20.87
CA VAL A 108 -0.41 28.84 -21.98
C VAL A 108 -0.50 30.34 -22.29
N GLU A 109 -0.58 31.17 -21.25
CA GLU A 109 -0.68 32.64 -21.35
C GLU A 109 0.68 33.31 -21.62
N LYS A 110 1.76 32.55 -21.69
CA LYS A 110 3.14 33.04 -21.91
C LYS A 110 3.58 34.09 -20.88
N ARG A 111 3.13 33.97 -19.65
CA ARG A 111 3.52 34.81 -18.52
C ARG A 111 4.38 34.02 -17.53
N LYS A 112 5.04 34.73 -16.63
CA LYS A 112 5.73 34.10 -15.49
C LYS A 112 4.70 33.57 -14.47
N PRO A 113 4.82 32.34 -13.98
CA PRO A 113 3.92 31.83 -12.94
C PRO A 113 4.13 32.55 -11.61
N ASP A 114 3.06 32.75 -10.87
CA ASP A 114 3.09 33.31 -9.52
C ASP A 114 2.77 32.26 -8.47
N PHE A 115 3.81 31.67 -7.91
CA PHE A 115 3.70 30.70 -6.83
C PHE A 115 3.81 31.33 -5.42
N SER A 116 3.85 32.66 -5.29
CA SER A 116 4.01 33.34 -4.00
C SER A 116 2.85 33.11 -3.03
N LYS A 117 1.66 32.89 -3.57
CA LYS A 117 0.42 32.67 -2.82
C LYS A 117 0.27 31.24 -2.25
N TYR A 118 1.12 30.30 -2.67
CA TYR A 118 1.05 28.93 -2.20
C TYR A 118 2.01 28.74 -1.00
N PRO A 119 1.60 27.92 0.01
CA PRO A 119 2.42 27.65 1.16
C PRO A 119 3.70 26.94 0.75
N LYS A 120 4.82 27.41 1.29
CA LYS A 120 6.13 26.77 1.09
C LYS A 120 6.41 25.90 2.31
N PHE A 121 6.18 24.61 2.13
CA PHE A 121 6.55 23.64 3.16
C PHE A 121 8.04 23.31 3.07
N PRO A 122 8.70 23.05 4.21
CA PRO A 122 10.08 22.59 4.24
C PRO A 122 10.20 21.18 3.68
#